data_0e5cea89fa695ab7ccae41e60a7643da
#
_entry.id   0e5cea89fa695ab7ccae41e60a7643da
#
_cell.length_a   1.000
_cell.length_b   1.000
_cell.length_c   1.000
_cell.angle_alpha   90.00
_cell.angle_beta   90.00
_cell.angle_gamma   90.00
#
_symmetry.space_group_name_H-M   'P 1'
#
loop_
_entity.id
_entity.type
_entity.pdbx_description
1 polymer ?
#
loop_
_entity_poly.entity_id
_entity_poly.type
_entity_poly.pdbx_seq_one_letter_code
_entity_poly.pdbx_strand_id
1 'polypeptide(L)'
;SQITIKKIQELLIKGVQTIYVDDDTSRRMWWASLEVIQKDFLSQNYKQGGIWVASPLPAFNDKKFLNQLHGWLWSPEGFPYFQNENAGFLPVNNSEKIKKDFDLVSNYKVLNLCQEDGYEPFLMIITPNFQCVLSIVGEKDKKILLMKCDEESLKLSIELMHAKLNQENYEEGVKFRNAINNLGNLNINNQFEKLFWPILSAKLANITPNHNIQNSVKNDEKNVQITEAKLLRAISHEVRTPLATIRT
;
A
#
# COMPACT_ATOMS: atom_id res chain seq x y z
N SER A 1 9.21 1.59 24.30
CA SER A 1 8.69 2.64 23.39
C SER A 1 7.69 2.01 22.42
N GLN A 2 6.62 2.73 22.12
CA GLN A 2 5.62 2.29 21.15
C GLN A 2 6.26 2.08 19.77
N ILE A 3 5.91 0.99 19.10
CA ILE A 3 6.33 0.72 17.73
C ILE A 3 5.30 1.31 16.79
N THR A 4 5.76 2.17 15.87
CA THR A 4 4.93 2.84 14.88
C THR A 4 5.37 2.46 13.48
N ILE A 5 4.49 2.60 12.49
CA ILE A 5 4.83 2.37 11.07
C ILE A 5 5.94 3.33 10.66
N LYS A 6 5.85 4.59 11.05
CA LYS A 6 6.90 5.60 10.81
C LYS A 6 8.27 5.16 11.33
N LYS A 7 8.34 4.57 12.53
CA LYS A 7 9.59 4.07 13.08
C LYS A 7 10.16 2.90 12.28
N ILE A 8 9.30 2.01 11.76
CA ILE A 8 9.72 0.91 10.87
C ILE A 8 10.33 1.51 9.60
N GLN A 9 9.67 2.47 8.98
CA GLN A 9 10.15 3.17 7.79
C GLN A 9 11.50 3.86 8.02
N GLU A 10 11.66 4.55 9.15
CA GLU A 10 12.90 5.21 9.55
C GLU A 10 14.07 4.22 9.78
N LEU A 11 13.79 3.02 10.25
CA LEU A 11 14.81 1.98 10.43
C LEU A 11 15.25 1.39 9.08
N LEU A 12 14.31 1.19 8.17
CA LEU A 12 14.58 0.60 6.85
C LEU A 12 15.37 1.53 5.92
N ILE A 13 15.28 2.84 6.11
CA ILE A 13 16.03 3.81 5.30
C ILE A 13 17.48 4.01 5.75
N LYS A 14 17.86 3.52 6.93
CA LYS A 14 19.22 3.68 7.43
C LYS A 14 20.24 3.04 6.50
N GLY A 15 21.26 3.81 6.15
CA GLY A 15 22.34 3.35 5.26
C GLY A 15 21.97 3.30 3.77
N VAL A 16 20.76 3.72 3.40
CA VAL A 16 20.36 3.81 1.98
C VAL A 16 20.88 5.11 1.39
N GLN A 17 21.51 5.02 0.21
CA GLN A 17 21.88 6.19 -0.57
C GLN A 17 20.61 6.86 -1.11
N THR A 18 20.35 8.10 -0.74
CA THR A 18 19.05 8.75 -0.92
C THR A 18 19.03 9.68 -2.12
N ILE A 19 18.06 9.44 -3.01
CA ILE A 19 17.67 10.38 -4.07
C ILE A 19 16.28 10.89 -3.72
N TYR A 20 16.18 12.19 -3.45
CA TYR A 20 14.91 12.81 -3.09
C TYR A 20 14.11 13.19 -4.32
N VAL A 21 12.81 13.00 -4.25
CA VAL A 21 11.82 13.44 -5.24
C VAL A 21 10.73 14.26 -4.55
N ASP A 22 10.00 15.05 -5.34
CA ASP A 22 8.82 15.78 -4.84
C ASP A 22 7.63 14.85 -4.54
N ASP A 23 6.60 15.40 -3.89
CA ASP A 23 5.41 14.64 -3.49
C ASP A 23 4.63 14.07 -4.69
N ASP A 24 4.57 14.77 -5.83
CA ASP A 24 3.83 14.30 -7.01
C ASP A 24 4.58 13.17 -7.72
N THR A 25 5.89 13.29 -7.82
CA THR A 25 6.75 12.24 -8.37
C THR A 25 6.71 11.00 -7.48
N SER A 26 6.80 11.16 -6.16
CA SER A 26 6.74 10.03 -5.22
C SER A 26 5.42 9.26 -5.30
N ARG A 27 4.29 9.97 -5.45
CA ARG A 27 2.98 9.34 -5.66
C ARG A 27 2.90 8.56 -6.96
N ARG A 28 3.39 9.12 -8.07
CA ARG A 28 3.44 8.41 -9.36
C ARG A 28 4.31 7.16 -9.26
N MET A 29 5.46 7.26 -8.63
CA MET A 29 6.35 6.13 -8.38
C MET A 29 5.65 5.05 -7.53
N TRP A 30 4.92 5.45 -6.49
CA TRP A 30 4.16 4.53 -5.64
C TRP A 30 3.16 3.70 -6.44
N TRP A 31 2.28 4.35 -7.21
CA TRP A 31 1.26 3.65 -7.99
C TRP A 31 1.86 2.77 -9.09
N ALA A 32 2.88 3.26 -9.78
CA ALA A 32 3.60 2.46 -10.75
C ALA A 32 4.28 1.23 -10.10
N SER A 33 4.80 1.39 -8.88
CA SER A 33 5.41 0.29 -8.11
C SER A 33 4.40 -0.78 -7.73
N LEU A 34 3.21 -0.40 -7.27
CA LEU A 34 2.15 -1.34 -6.93
C LEU A 34 1.73 -2.15 -8.17
N GLU A 35 1.63 -1.51 -9.31
CA GLU A 35 1.29 -2.19 -10.56
C GLU A 35 2.40 -3.16 -11.00
N VAL A 36 3.67 -2.77 -10.91
CA VAL A 36 4.82 -3.66 -11.17
C VAL A 36 4.79 -4.86 -10.23
N ILE A 37 4.63 -4.63 -8.93
CA ILE A 37 4.56 -5.72 -7.95
C ILE A 37 3.41 -6.67 -8.28
N GLN A 38 2.22 -6.15 -8.55
CA GLN A 38 1.05 -6.97 -8.82
C GLN A 38 1.18 -7.78 -10.10
N LYS A 39 1.58 -7.14 -11.20
CA LYS A 39 1.60 -7.77 -12.53
C LYS A 39 2.83 -8.64 -12.77
N ASP A 40 4.00 -8.16 -12.38
CA ASP A 40 5.27 -8.78 -12.77
C ASP A 40 5.80 -9.78 -11.73
N PHE A 41 5.48 -9.57 -10.43
CA PHE A 41 6.01 -10.42 -9.36
C PHE A 41 4.97 -11.30 -8.67
N LEU A 42 3.76 -10.77 -8.42
CA LEU A 42 2.75 -11.49 -7.65
C LEU A 42 1.84 -12.37 -8.50
N SER A 43 1.57 -12.02 -9.76
CA SER A 43 0.60 -12.72 -10.60
C SER A 43 0.82 -14.23 -10.70
N GLN A 44 2.05 -14.69 -10.48
CA GLN A 44 2.43 -16.10 -10.51
C GLN A 44 2.57 -16.72 -9.11
N ASN A 45 2.68 -15.94 -8.05
CA ASN A 45 3.13 -16.39 -6.73
C ASN A 45 2.06 -16.37 -5.63
N TYR A 46 0.94 -15.68 -5.81
CA TYR A 46 -0.05 -15.48 -4.75
C TYR A 46 -0.95 -16.69 -4.46
N LYS A 47 -1.01 -17.65 -5.40
CA LYS A 47 -1.87 -18.87 -5.24
C LYS A 47 -1.44 -19.76 -4.09
N GLN A 48 -0.23 -19.61 -3.58
CA GLN A 48 0.32 -20.38 -2.47
C GLN A 48 0.00 -19.79 -1.09
N GLY A 49 -0.83 -18.74 -1.06
CA GLY A 49 -1.10 -17.99 0.16
C GLY A 49 0.00 -16.99 0.48
N GLY A 50 -0.23 -16.23 1.54
CA GLY A 50 0.70 -15.21 1.99
C GLY A 50 0.04 -14.22 2.94
N ILE A 51 0.79 -13.20 3.30
CA ILE A 51 0.31 -12.07 4.06
C ILE A 51 0.61 -10.76 3.35
N TRP A 52 -0.18 -9.74 3.68
CA TRP A 52 0.14 -8.36 3.37
C TRP A 52 -0.19 -7.42 4.52
N VAL A 53 0.55 -6.36 4.62
CA VAL A 53 0.35 -5.26 5.57
C VAL A 53 0.40 -3.96 4.79
N ALA A 54 -0.54 -3.06 5.00
CA ALA A 54 -0.54 -1.77 4.32
C ALA A 54 -0.97 -0.62 5.24
N SER A 55 -0.58 0.58 4.88
CA SER A 55 -0.95 1.87 5.50
C SER A 55 -0.71 3.00 4.50
N PRO A 56 -1.48 4.08 4.50
CA PRO A 56 -2.77 4.30 5.15
C PRO A 56 -3.95 3.75 4.35
N LEU A 57 -3.68 3.23 3.14
CA LEU A 57 -4.66 2.73 2.18
C LEU A 57 -4.33 1.31 1.77
N PRO A 58 -5.33 0.52 1.35
CA PRO A 58 -5.08 -0.78 0.72
C PRO A 58 -4.19 -0.60 -0.50
N ALA A 59 -3.17 -1.45 -0.60
CA ALA A 59 -2.23 -1.38 -1.72
C ALA A 59 -2.82 -1.89 -3.04
N PHE A 60 -3.83 -2.77 -2.98
CA PHE A 60 -4.41 -3.42 -4.14
C PHE A 60 -5.92 -3.39 -4.11
N ASN A 61 -6.54 -3.24 -5.29
CA ASN A 61 -7.99 -3.23 -5.47
C ASN A 61 -8.55 -4.57 -5.97
N ASP A 62 -7.68 -5.53 -6.28
CA ASP A 62 -8.12 -6.85 -6.77
C ASP A 62 -8.62 -7.71 -5.61
N LYS A 63 -9.95 -7.86 -5.52
CA LYS A 63 -10.60 -8.68 -4.49
C LYS A 63 -10.17 -10.14 -4.52
N LYS A 64 -9.91 -10.71 -5.71
CA LYS A 64 -9.48 -12.11 -5.84
C LYS A 64 -8.10 -12.29 -5.23
N PHE A 65 -7.23 -11.32 -5.43
CA PHE A 65 -5.90 -11.29 -4.84
C PHE A 65 -5.97 -11.09 -3.32
N LEU A 66 -6.71 -10.09 -2.85
CA LEU A 66 -6.85 -9.80 -1.42
C LEU A 66 -7.46 -10.95 -0.64
N ASN A 67 -8.41 -11.70 -1.23
CA ASN A 67 -9.05 -12.85 -0.55
C ASN A 67 -8.15 -14.08 -0.44
N GLN A 68 -7.04 -14.13 -1.14
CA GLN A 68 -6.10 -15.27 -1.07
C GLN A 68 -4.97 -15.05 -0.06
N LEU A 69 -4.81 -13.82 0.41
CA LEU A 69 -3.78 -13.43 1.38
C LEU A 69 -4.44 -12.96 2.67
N HIS A 70 -3.81 -13.23 3.80
CA HIS A 70 -4.20 -12.60 5.06
C HIS A 70 -3.68 -11.16 5.12
N GLY A 71 -4.53 -10.22 5.47
CA GLY A 71 -4.19 -8.80 5.43
C GLY A 71 -4.38 -8.05 6.74
N TRP A 72 -3.55 -7.04 6.96
CA TRP A 72 -3.71 -6.03 8.01
C TRP A 72 -3.54 -4.64 7.40
N LEU A 73 -4.55 -3.81 7.62
CA LEU A 73 -4.58 -2.45 7.09
C LEU A 73 -4.71 -1.45 8.23
N TRP A 74 -3.70 -0.61 8.42
CA TRP A 74 -3.83 0.58 9.24
C TRP A 74 -4.41 1.72 8.41
N SER A 75 -5.53 2.25 8.85
CA SER A 75 -6.23 3.30 8.13
C SER A 75 -6.87 4.32 9.05
N PRO A 76 -6.97 5.59 8.64
CA PRO A 76 -7.65 6.62 9.41
C PRO A 76 -9.09 6.24 9.72
N GLU A 77 -9.57 6.62 10.91
CA GLU A 77 -10.94 6.37 11.32
C GLU A 77 -11.93 7.04 10.34
N GLY A 78 -12.98 6.31 9.98
CA GLY A 78 -14.03 6.83 9.08
C GLY A 78 -13.70 6.77 7.58
N PHE A 79 -12.56 6.19 7.20
CA PHE A 79 -12.25 6.03 5.78
C PHE A 79 -13.22 5.03 5.13
N PRO A 80 -13.94 5.41 4.06
CA PRO A 80 -14.90 4.51 3.39
C PRO A 80 -14.15 3.42 2.63
N TYR A 81 -14.15 2.22 3.17
CA TYR A 81 -13.57 1.05 2.49
C TYR A 81 -14.55 0.56 1.40
N PHE A 82 -14.05 0.53 0.19
CA PHE A 82 -14.60 -0.14 -1.00
C PHE A 82 -16.07 -0.57 -0.91
N GLN A 83 -16.96 0.33 -1.28
CA GLN A 83 -18.33 -0.01 -1.56
C GLN A 83 -18.40 -0.61 -2.98
N ASN A 84 -19.21 -1.67 -3.09
CA ASN A 84 -19.58 -2.41 -4.28
C ASN A 84 -19.24 -1.78 -5.64
N GLU A 85 -18.77 -2.61 -6.57
CA GLU A 85 -18.42 -2.28 -7.96
C GLU A 85 -19.53 -1.51 -8.73
N ASN A 86 -20.76 -1.43 -8.19
CA ASN A 86 -21.91 -0.75 -8.77
C ASN A 86 -22.36 0.52 -8.03
N ALA A 87 -21.75 0.87 -6.91
CA ALA A 87 -22.07 2.10 -6.20
C ALA A 87 -21.08 3.17 -6.66
N GLY A 88 -21.51 4.08 -7.51
CA GLY A 88 -20.79 5.34 -7.73
C GLY A 88 -20.50 6.00 -6.37
N PHE A 89 -19.42 6.77 -6.30
CA PHE A 89 -18.90 7.46 -5.13
C PHE A 89 -19.92 8.42 -4.48
N LEU A 90 -20.99 7.87 -3.89
CA LEU A 90 -21.99 8.63 -3.13
C LEU A 90 -21.88 8.25 -1.65
N PRO A 91 -21.85 9.22 -0.74
CA PRO A 91 -21.85 8.95 0.71
C PRO A 91 -23.18 8.28 1.08
N VAL A 92 -23.13 7.04 1.52
CA VAL A 92 -24.30 6.30 2.00
C VAL A 92 -24.39 6.43 3.52
N ASN A 93 -25.49 7.02 3.98
CA ASN A 93 -25.81 7.25 5.39
C ASN A 93 -26.18 5.99 6.20
N ASN A 94 -25.63 4.81 5.92
CA ASN A 94 -25.93 3.57 6.63
C ASN A 94 -24.67 2.81 7.04
N SER A 95 -23.86 3.41 7.89
CA SER A 95 -22.56 2.89 8.32
C SER A 95 -22.55 1.55 9.08
N GLU A 96 -23.65 1.19 9.77
CA GLU A 96 -23.67 -0.01 10.62
C GLU A 96 -23.99 -1.31 9.85
N LYS A 97 -24.81 -1.24 8.81
CA LYS A 97 -25.13 -2.43 7.98
C LYS A 97 -23.98 -2.83 7.08
N ILE A 98 -23.21 -1.85 6.62
CA ILE A 98 -22.07 -2.03 5.72
C ILE A 98 -20.90 -2.67 6.46
N LYS A 99 -20.65 -2.34 7.73
CA LYS A 99 -19.61 -3.00 8.54
C LYS A 99 -19.80 -4.50 8.67
N LYS A 100 -21.03 -4.98 8.89
CA LYS A 100 -21.31 -6.43 9.06
C LYS A 100 -21.13 -7.24 7.77
N ASP A 101 -21.47 -6.69 6.62
CA ASP A 101 -21.33 -7.39 5.34
C ASP A 101 -19.86 -7.40 4.86
N PHE A 102 -19.06 -6.45 5.30
CA PHE A 102 -17.64 -6.34 4.94
C PHE A 102 -16.76 -7.30 5.74
N ASP A 103 -17.03 -7.47 7.03
CA ASP A 103 -16.32 -8.43 7.89
C ASP A 103 -16.54 -9.89 7.47
N LEU A 104 -17.59 -10.17 6.70
CA LEU A 104 -17.94 -11.52 6.22
C LEU A 104 -17.22 -11.91 4.91
N VAL A 105 -16.61 -10.98 4.18
CA VAL A 105 -16.09 -11.24 2.83
C VAL A 105 -14.59 -10.90 2.69
N SER A 106 -14.01 -10.12 3.60
CA SER A 106 -12.61 -9.70 3.47
C SER A 106 -11.68 -10.52 4.37
N ASN A 107 -10.63 -11.07 3.77
CA ASN A 107 -9.58 -11.82 4.48
C ASN A 107 -8.53 -10.90 5.13
N TYR A 108 -8.93 -9.66 5.49
CA TYR A 108 -8.03 -8.73 6.14
C TYR A 108 -8.71 -7.96 7.29
N LYS A 109 -7.88 -7.57 8.26
CA LYS A 109 -8.27 -6.79 9.42
C LYS A 109 -7.92 -5.31 9.23
N VAL A 110 -8.89 -4.43 9.49
CA VAL A 110 -8.65 -2.99 9.55
C VAL A 110 -8.33 -2.60 10.98
N LEU A 111 -7.27 -1.83 11.14
CA LEU A 111 -6.76 -1.29 12.40
C LEU A 111 -6.75 0.24 12.31
N ASN A 112 -6.87 0.90 13.45
CA ASN A 112 -6.86 2.35 13.49
C ASN A 112 -5.44 2.89 13.30
N LEU A 113 -5.27 3.82 12.34
CA LEU A 113 -4.02 4.51 12.11
C LEU A 113 -3.90 5.67 13.10
N CYS A 114 -2.92 5.61 13.98
CA CYS A 114 -2.62 6.70 14.90
C CYS A 114 -1.77 7.79 14.24
N GLN A 115 -1.80 9.00 14.79
CA GLN A 115 -1.01 10.12 14.24
C GLN A 115 0.50 9.82 14.26
N GLU A 116 0.97 9.10 15.26
CA GLU A 116 2.37 8.71 15.46
C GLU A 116 2.85 7.71 14.39
N ASP A 117 1.94 6.98 13.75
CA ASP A 117 2.25 6.06 12.66
C ASP A 117 2.67 6.79 11.38
N GLY A 118 2.25 8.06 11.25
CA GLY A 118 2.43 8.82 10.03
C GLY A 118 1.41 8.43 8.95
N TYR A 119 1.48 9.13 7.83
CA TYR A 119 0.55 8.94 6.70
C TYR A 119 1.27 8.56 5.41
N GLU A 120 2.58 8.33 5.48
CA GLU A 120 3.33 7.91 4.32
C GLU A 120 3.03 6.47 3.96
N PRO A 121 2.88 6.16 2.66
CA PRO A 121 2.52 4.83 2.22
C PRO A 121 3.55 3.77 2.65
N PHE A 122 3.02 2.66 3.14
CA PHE A 122 3.77 1.48 3.53
C PHE A 122 3.04 0.23 3.03
N LEU A 123 3.79 -0.71 2.48
CA LEU A 123 3.33 -2.03 2.07
C LEU A 123 4.40 -3.06 2.42
N MET A 124 4.00 -4.14 3.07
CA MET A 124 4.79 -5.35 3.22
C MET A 124 4.00 -6.53 2.64
N ILE A 125 4.62 -7.32 1.79
CA ILE A 125 4.05 -8.55 1.23
C ILE A 125 5.02 -9.68 1.51
N ILE A 126 4.49 -10.79 2.01
CA ILE A 126 5.23 -12.01 2.25
C ILE A 126 4.45 -13.18 1.66
N THR A 127 4.97 -13.79 0.63
CA THR A 127 4.54 -15.09 0.08
C THR A 127 5.72 -16.05 0.11
N PRO A 128 5.54 -17.36 -0.08
CA PRO A 128 6.67 -18.29 -0.11
C PRO A 128 7.77 -17.93 -1.11
N ASN A 129 7.42 -17.39 -2.28
CA ASN A 129 8.35 -17.14 -3.38
C ASN A 129 8.61 -15.66 -3.69
N PHE A 130 7.88 -14.75 -3.07
CA PHE A 130 8.08 -13.31 -3.24
C PHE A 130 7.86 -12.56 -1.94
N GLN A 131 8.85 -11.77 -1.54
CA GLN A 131 8.77 -10.94 -0.34
C GLN A 131 9.31 -9.56 -0.65
N CYS A 132 8.62 -8.53 -0.20
CA CYS A 132 9.12 -7.16 -0.28
C CYS A 132 8.51 -6.26 0.79
N VAL A 133 9.23 -5.19 1.08
CA VAL A 133 8.71 -3.99 1.75
C VAL A 133 8.86 -2.84 0.78
N LEU A 134 7.75 -2.14 0.52
CA LEU A 134 7.70 -0.93 -0.29
C LEU A 134 7.21 0.21 0.59
N SER A 135 7.84 1.37 0.51
CA SER A 135 7.43 2.51 1.31
C SER A 135 7.85 3.84 0.69
N ILE A 136 7.09 4.89 0.97
CA ILE A 136 7.55 6.25 0.80
C ILE A 136 7.99 6.78 2.16
N VAL A 137 9.17 7.39 2.22
CA VAL A 137 9.73 7.96 3.45
C VAL A 137 10.22 9.37 3.16
N GLY A 138 10.08 10.26 4.13
CA GLY A 138 10.63 11.61 4.03
C GLY A 138 9.62 12.70 4.35
N GLU A 139 10.11 13.95 4.33
CA GLU A 139 9.32 15.14 4.56
C GLU A 139 8.69 15.65 3.27
N LYS A 140 7.87 16.69 3.37
CA LYS A 140 7.26 17.34 2.21
C LYS A 140 8.32 17.74 1.18
N ASP A 141 8.07 17.42 -0.09
CA ASP A 141 8.95 17.69 -1.24
C ASP A 141 10.37 17.08 -1.14
N LYS A 142 10.59 16.17 -0.17
CA LYS A 142 11.81 15.38 0.00
C LYS A 142 11.47 13.94 0.32
N LYS A 143 10.89 13.25 -0.66
CA LYS A 143 10.44 11.88 -0.54
C LYS A 143 11.42 10.91 -1.16
N ILE A 144 11.46 9.71 -0.62
CA ILE A 144 12.23 8.59 -1.13
C ILE A 144 11.29 7.41 -1.27
N LEU A 145 11.27 6.79 -2.45
CA LEU A 145 10.67 5.48 -2.62
C LEU A 145 11.70 4.42 -2.21
N LEU A 146 11.32 3.62 -1.24
CA LEU A 146 12.14 2.54 -0.71
C LEU A 146 11.52 1.21 -1.09
N MET A 147 12.32 0.29 -1.66
CA MET A 147 11.98 -1.11 -1.82
C MET A 147 13.07 -1.98 -1.22
N LYS A 148 12.68 -2.94 -0.39
CA LYS A 148 13.57 -3.89 0.27
C LYS A 148 13.07 -5.32 0.07
N CYS A 149 13.98 -6.19 -0.39
CA CYS A 149 13.72 -7.62 -0.55
C CYS A 149 14.82 -8.46 0.12
N ASP A 150 15.78 -7.82 0.80
CA ASP A 150 16.86 -8.52 1.49
C ASP A 150 16.39 -9.15 2.81
N GLU A 151 17.05 -10.22 3.20
CA GLU A 151 16.67 -11.03 4.35
C GLU A 151 16.68 -10.25 5.67
N GLU A 152 17.65 -9.37 5.87
CA GLU A 152 17.80 -8.58 7.09
C GLU A 152 16.66 -7.58 7.24
N SER A 153 16.37 -6.81 6.18
CA SER A 153 15.25 -5.85 6.16
C SER A 153 13.89 -6.53 6.31
N LEU A 154 13.71 -7.70 5.69
CA LEU A 154 12.47 -8.47 5.81
C LEU A 154 12.26 -9.02 7.22
N LYS A 155 13.30 -9.63 7.83
CA LYS A 155 13.24 -10.11 9.21
C LYS A 155 12.93 -8.97 10.18
N LEU A 156 13.64 -7.85 10.06
CA LEU A 156 13.39 -6.67 10.88
C LEU A 156 11.95 -6.19 10.76
N SER A 157 11.44 -6.10 9.53
CA SER A 157 10.07 -5.64 9.28
C SER A 157 9.03 -6.58 9.87
N ILE A 158 9.21 -7.89 9.73
CA ILE A 158 8.31 -8.91 10.30
C ILE A 158 8.30 -8.82 11.83
N GLU A 159 9.47 -8.73 12.46
CA GLU A 159 9.58 -8.64 13.93
C GLU A 159 8.93 -7.36 14.48
N LEU A 160 9.20 -6.22 13.86
CA LEU A 160 8.63 -4.95 14.28
C LEU A 160 7.12 -4.89 14.04
N MET A 161 6.64 -5.43 12.92
CA MET A 161 5.21 -5.49 12.62
C MET A 161 4.46 -6.42 13.56
N HIS A 162 5.04 -7.58 13.89
CA HIS A 162 4.51 -8.48 14.90
C HIS A 162 4.44 -7.80 16.29
N ALA A 163 5.51 -7.08 16.68
CA ALA A 163 5.52 -6.35 17.93
C ALA A 163 4.49 -5.21 17.98
N LYS A 164 4.30 -4.47 16.86
CA LYS A 164 3.26 -3.46 16.74
C LYS A 164 1.87 -4.06 16.90
N LEU A 165 1.58 -5.14 16.18
CA LEU A 165 0.30 -5.84 16.29
C LEU A 165 0.03 -6.33 17.72
N ASN A 166 1.02 -6.92 18.38
CA ASN A 166 0.88 -7.35 19.78
C ASN A 166 0.60 -6.19 20.75
N GLN A 167 1.16 -5.01 20.49
CA GLN A 167 0.91 -3.82 21.32
C GLN A 167 -0.52 -3.28 21.16
N GLU A 168 -1.08 -3.37 19.95
CA GLU A 168 -2.41 -2.85 19.64
C GLU A 168 -3.51 -3.88 19.86
N ASN A 169 -3.25 -5.12 19.46
CA ASN A 169 -4.18 -6.24 19.55
C ASN A 169 -3.41 -7.57 19.59
N TYR A 170 -3.32 -8.15 20.78
CA TYR A 170 -2.57 -9.39 21.00
C TYR A 170 -3.04 -10.55 20.10
N GLU A 171 -4.36 -10.69 19.90
CA GLU A 171 -4.92 -11.77 19.06
C GLU A 171 -4.46 -11.63 17.60
N GLU A 172 -4.44 -10.40 17.08
CA GLU A 172 -3.96 -10.13 15.72
C GLU A 172 -2.45 -10.36 15.60
N GLY A 173 -1.68 -10.05 16.63
CA GLY A 173 -0.26 -10.40 16.70
C GLY A 173 -0.02 -11.90 16.63
N VAL A 174 -0.81 -12.70 17.36
CA VAL A 174 -0.74 -14.17 17.30
C VAL A 174 -1.14 -14.69 15.92
N LYS A 175 -2.22 -14.16 15.31
CA LYS A 175 -2.63 -14.53 13.95
C LYS A 175 -1.54 -14.21 12.92
N PHE A 176 -0.92 -13.03 13.01
CA PHE A 176 0.17 -12.64 12.13
C PHE A 176 1.35 -13.62 12.22
N ARG A 177 1.80 -13.93 13.44
CA ARG A 177 2.89 -14.90 13.64
C ARG A 177 2.55 -16.28 13.10
N ASN A 178 1.35 -16.76 13.36
CA ASN A 178 0.89 -18.05 12.84
C ASN A 178 0.82 -18.05 11.31
N ALA A 179 0.34 -16.95 10.70
CA ALA A 179 0.30 -16.81 9.26
C ALA A 179 1.72 -16.87 8.64
N ILE A 180 2.70 -16.18 9.23
CA ILE A 180 4.11 -16.26 8.79
C ILE A 180 4.64 -17.69 8.93
N ASN A 181 4.43 -18.35 10.07
CA ASN A 181 4.93 -19.71 10.32
C ASN A 181 4.33 -20.72 9.33
N ASN A 182 3.07 -20.54 8.95
CA ASN A 182 2.37 -21.41 8.00
C ASN A 182 2.88 -21.28 6.56
N LEU A 183 3.61 -20.22 6.22
CA LEU A 183 4.26 -20.08 4.91
C LEU A 183 5.46 -21.01 4.75
N GLY A 184 5.95 -21.59 5.84
CA GLY A 184 7.11 -22.47 5.82
C GLY A 184 8.41 -21.72 5.51
N ASN A 185 9.29 -22.37 4.76
CA ASN A 185 10.57 -21.77 4.38
C ASN A 185 10.33 -20.72 3.27
N LEU A 186 10.70 -19.48 3.56
CA LEU A 186 10.64 -18.40 2.58
C LEU A 186 11.84 -18.48 1.64
N ASN A 187 11.57 -18.50 0.34
CA ASN A 187 12.62 -18.43 -0.68
C ASN A 187 12.95 -16.95 -0.93
N ILE A 188 13.80 -16.38 -0.06
CA ILE A 188 14.20 -14.98 -0.16
C ILE A 188 15.14 -14.79 -1.33
N ASN A 189 14.76 -13.91 -2.27
CA ASN A 189 15.51 -13.68 -3.48
C ASN A 189 15.76 -12.19 -3.72
N ASN A 190 16.97 -11.73 -3.47
CA ASN A 190 17.40 -10.34 -3.67
C ASN A 190 17.38 -9.89 -5.14
N GLN A 191 17.21 -10.81 -6.09
CA GLN A 191 17.13 -10.45 -7.52
C GLN A 191 15.87 -9.64 -7.83
N PHE A 192 14.80 -9.76 -7.03
CA PHE A 192 13.59 -8.97 -7.21
C PHE A 192 13.86 -7.46 -7.12
N GLU A 193 14.70 -7.03 -6.19
CA GLU A 193 15.08 -5.63 -6.07
C GLU A 193 15.84 -5.15 -7.33
N LYS A 194 16.73 -5.98 -7.89
CA LYS A 194 17.47 -5.66 -9.10
C LYS A 194 16.59 -5.56 -10.35
N LEU A 195 15.55 -6.39 -10.43
CA LEU A 195 14.61 -6.39 -11.56
C LEU A 195 13.57 -5.29 -11.43
N PHE A 196 13.17 -4.94 -10.21
CA PHE A 196 12.13 -3.96 -9.93
C PHE A 196 12.45 -2.58 -10.52
N TRP A 197 13.64 -2.04 -10.25
CA TRP A 197 14.00 -0.68 -10.65
C TRP A 197 14.01 -0.46 -12.17
N PRO A 198 14.58 -1.35 -12.99
CA PRO A 198 14.49 -1.23 -14.45
C PRO A 198 13.06 -1.28 -14.97
N ILE A 199 12.23 -2.21 -14.45
CA ILE A 199 10.82 -2.34 -14.87
C ILE A 199 10.04 -1.07 -14.47
N LEU A 200 10.22 -0.58 -13.24
CA LEU A 200 9.60 0.66 -12.79
C LEU A 200 10.01 1.85 -13.65
N SER A 201 11.31 1.98 -13.97
CA SER A 201 11.82 3.06 -14.79
C SER A 201 11.22 3.02 -16.20
N ALA A 202 11.14 1.86 -16.83
CA ALA A 202 10.53 1.69 -18.14
C ALA A 202 9.03 2.06 -18.09
N LYS A 203 8.33 1.68 -17.02
CA LYS A 203 6.92 2.02 -16.82
C LYS A 203 6.71 3.51 -16.67
N LEU A 204 7.50 4.18 -15.83
CA LEU A 204 7.43 5.62 -15.59
C LEU A 204 7.75 6.42 -16.86
N ALA A 205 8.68 5.96 -17.70
CA ALA A 205 9.00 6.59 -18.98
C ALA A 205 7.81 6.57 -19.96
N ASN A 206 6.95 5.57 -19.87
CA ASN A 206 5.74 5.45 -20.71
C ASN A 206 4.53 6.23 -20.14
N ILE A 207 4.58 6.67 -18.90
CA ILE A 207 3.61 7.59 -18.31
C ILE A 207 4.03 9.01 -18.73
N THR A 208 3.68 9.41 -19.95
CA THR A 208 3.91 10.78 -20.40
C THR A 208 3.15 11.74 -19.49
N PRO A 209 3.80 12.77 -18.92
CA PRO A 209 3.08 13.84 -18.28
C PRO A 209 2.21 14.50 -19.36
N ASN A 210 0.89 14.54 -19.17
CA ASN A 210 -0.04 15.25 -20.05
C ASN A 210 0.24 16.76 -19.95
N HIS A 211 1.27 17.24 -20.63
CA HIS A 211 1.58 18.66 -20.81
C HIS A 211 0.93 19.24 -22.08
N ASN A 212 -0.11 18.60 -22.62
CA ASN A 212 -0.86 19.15 -23.73
C ASN A 212 -2.35 19.23 -23.40
N ILE A 213 -2.72 20.22 -22.60
CA ILE A 213 -4.06 20.78 -22.62
C ILE A 213 -3.97 22.10 -23.39
N GLN A 214 -3.85 22.02 -24.70
CA GLN A 214 -4.43 22.98 -25.63
C GLN A 214 -4.57 22.32 -27.00
N ASN A 215 -5.85 22.22 -27.44
CA ASN A 215 -6.33 21.95 -28.79
C ASN A 215 -6.31 20.49 -29.29
N SER A 216 -7.39 19.77 -29.15
CA SER A 216 -8.33 19.50 -30.28
C SER A 216 -9.29 18.36 -29.93
N VAL A 217 -10.52 18.66 -30.18
CA VAL A 217 -11.68 17.77 -30.24
C VAL A 217 -11.38 16.52 -31.09
N LYS A 218 -11.57 15.29 -30.53
CA LYS A 218 -12.37 14.19 -31.07
C LYS A 218 -12.27 12.93 -30.18
N ASN A 219 -13.34 12.63 -29.61
CA ASN A 219 -14.14 11.43 -29.35
C ASN A 219 -13.45 10.04 -29.27
N ASP A 220 -13.79 9.35 -28.19
CA ASP A 220 -14.05 7.93 -27.98
C ASP A 220 -13.03 7.03 -27.25
N GLU A 221 -11.89 7.52 -26.79
CA GLU A 221 -11.06 6.73 -25.84
C GLU A 221 -11.07 7.27 -24.39
N LYS A 222 -12.04 8.13 -24.10
CA LYS A 222 -12.08 8.98 -22.89
C LYS A 222 -12.48 8.28 -21.57
N ASN A 223 -13.00 7.07 -21.58
CA ASN A 223 -13.67 6.58 -20.35
C ASN A 223 -12.74 5.87 -19.35
N VAL A 224 -11.62 5.27 -19.75
CA VAL A 224 -10.73 4.56 -18.83
C VAL A 224 -9.75 5.51 -18.13
N GLN A 225 -9.13 6.42 -18.87
CA GLN A 225 -8.14 7.38 -18.30
C GLN A 225 -8.80 8.43 -17.39
N ILE A 226 -10.05 8.82 -17.65
CA ILE A 226 -10.79 9.75 -16.79
C ILE A 226 -11.10 9.11 -15.42
N THR A 227 -11.27 7.80 -15.36
CA THR A 227 -11.57 7.08 -14.13
C THR A 227 -10.36 7.03 -13.19
N GLU A 228 -9.15 6.78 -13.71
CA GLU A 228 -7.92 6.75 -12.91
C GLU A 228 -7.53 8.15 -12.40
N ALA A 229 -7.61 9.18 -13.24
CA ALA A 229 -7.32 10.55 -12.83
C ALA A 229 -8.35 11.12 -11.83
N LYS A 230 -9.61 10.73 -11.94
CA LYS A 230 -10.66 11.08 -10.97
C LYS A 230 -10.48 10.33 -9.66
N LEU A 231 -10.08 9.05 -9.70
CA LEU A 231 -9.76 8.25 -8.52
C LEU A 231 -8.58 8.85 -7.76
N LEU A 232 -7.51 9.22 -8.47
CA LEU A 232 -6.33 9.86 -7.88
C LEU A 232 -6.65 11.23 -7.27
N ARG A 233 -7.52 12.02 -7.90
CA ARG A 233 -7.99 13.30 -7.35
C ARG A 233 -8.89 13.11 -6.13
N ALA A 234 -9.82 12.16 -6.17
CA ALA A 234 -10.71 11.87 -5.04
C ALA A 234 -9.90 11.39 -3.83
N ILE A 235 -9.00 10.44 -4.01
CA ILE A 235 -8.12 9.94 -2.94
C ILE A 235 -7.21 11.07 -2.40
N SER A 236 -6.65 11.89 -3.28
CA SER A 236 -5.80 13.03 -2.90
C SER A 236 -6.57 14.13 -2.15
N HIS A 237 -7.83 14.34 -2.48
CA HIS A 237 -8.68 15.36 -1.85
C HIS A 237 -9.21 14.88 -0.49
N GLU A 238 -9.61 13.62 -0.38
CA GLU A 238 -10.14 13.05 0.86
C GLU A 238 -9.08 12.78 1.91
N VAL A 239 -7.84 12.52 1.52
CA VAL A 239 -6.70 12.45 2.45
C VAL A 239 -6.24 13.85 2.91
N ARG A 240 -6.42 14.89 2.09
CA ARG A 240 -6.08 16.27 2.48
C ARG A 240 -7.08 16.92 3.44
N THR A 241 -8.36 16.58 3.33
CA THR A 241 -9.42 17.24 4.11
C THR A 241 -9.32 16.94 5.61
N PRO A 242 -9.13 15.70 6.08
CA PRO A 242 -8.90 15.43 7.50
C PRO A 242 -7.55 15.96 8.01
N LEU A 243 -6.53 16.08 7.16
CA LEU A 243 -5.23 16.66 7.53
C LEU A 243 -5.30 18.18 7.75
N ALA A 244 -6.17 18.88 7.06
CA ALA A 244 -6.39 20.31 7.25
C ALA A 244 -7.17 20.63 8.54
N THR A 245 -8.04 19.72 8.98
CA THR A 245 -8.86 19.89 10.18
C THR A 245 -8.08 19.63 11.48
N ILE A 246 -6.94 18.95 11.41
CA ILE A 246 -6.06 18.66 12.56
C ILE A 246 -5.07 19.82 12.82
N ARG A 247 -5.02 20.85 11.96
CA ARG A 247 -4.10 22.00 12.10
C ARG A 247 -4.69 23.23 12.79
N THR A 248 -5.90 23.16 13.28
CA THR A 248 -6.52 24.13 14.20
C THR A 248 -6.71 23.49 15.56
#